data_47ac5ceaf9d4bf21d2a21ad6398958b8
#
_entry.id   47ac5ceaf9d4bf21d2a21ad6398958b8
#
_cell.length_a   1.000
_cell.length_b   1.000
_cell.length_c   1.000
_cell.angle_alpha   90.00
_cell.angle_beta   90.00
_cell.angle_gamma   90.00
#
_symmetry.space_group_name_H-M   'P 1'
#
loop_
_entity.id
_entity.type
_entity.pdbx_description
1 polymer ?
#
loop_
_entity_poly.entity_id
_entity_poly.type
_entity_poly.pdbx_seq_one_letter_code
_entity_poly.pdbx_strand_id
1 'polypeptide(L)'
;MSVAVIDRNDVVLRGRLSAPAELRTLPSGDSLITFRLVVRRPEPRARGQSVDVLSCISYDRALQRRVAAWQPGDAVEVEGALQRRFWRTGAGTASVCEVNCRRGRKVPRTGSKDAEQTA
;
A
#
# COMPACT_ATOMS: atom_id res chain seq x y z
N MET A 1 -0.56 -36.68 -15.32
CA MET A 1 -0.88 -35.88 -14.17
C MET A 1 -0.36 -34.47 -14.37
N SER A 2 -1.17 -33.51 -14.11
CA SER A 2 -0.71 -32.14 -14.29
C SER A 2 0.03 -31.67 -13.07
N VAL A 3 1.01 -30.83 -13.29
CA VAL A 3 1.74 -30.20 -12.20
C VAL A 3 1.04 -28.90 -11.86
N ALA A 4 0.71 -28.75 -10.61
CA ALA A 4 0.09 -27.52 -10.19
C ALA A 4 1.10 -26.40 -10.26
N VAL A 5 0.68 -25.29 -10.81
CA VAL A 5 1.50 -24.09 -10.77
C VAL A 5 1.33 -23.48 -9.40
N ILE A 6 2.42 -23.19 -8.74
CA ILE A 6 2.36 -22.52 -7.45
C ILE A 6 2.42 -21.04 -7.72
N ASP A 7 1.28 -20.40 -7.50
CA ASP A 7 1.20 -18.96 -7.70
C ASP A 7 1.94 -18.24 -6.59
N ARG A 8 2.45 -17.10 -6.92
CA ARG A 8 3.10 -16.26 -5.94
C ARG A 8 2.69 -14.82 -6.14
N ASN A 9 2.37 -14.16 -5.04
CA ASN A 9 1.94 -12.78 -5.06
C ASN A 9 2.40 -12.10 -3.79
N ASP A 10 3.63 -11.63 -3.80
CA ASP A 10 4.25 -10.98 -2.65
C ASP A 10 4.66 -9.59 -3.05
N VAL A 11 4.20 -8.61 -2.30
CA VAL A 11 4.50 -7.21 -2.55
C VAL A 11 5.07 -6.60 -1.30
N VAL A 12 6.18 -5.92 -1.43
CA VAL A 12 6.77 -5.13 -0.36
C VAL A 12 6.92 -3.72 -0.89
N LEU A 13 6.32 -2.77 -0.21
CA LEU A 13 6.44 -1.37 -0.58
C LEU A 13 7.01 -0.57 0.57
N ARG A 14 7.91 0.32 0.25
CA ARG A 14 8.41 1.30 1.22
C ARG A 14 8.21 2.66 0.61
N GLY A 15 7.56 3.54 1.34
CA GLY A 15 7.25 4.87 0.85
C GLY A 15 6.76 5.74 1.96
N ARG A 16 6.07 6.80 1.59
CA ARG A 16 5.55 7.76 2.56
C ARG A 16 4.05 7.82 2.49
N LEU A 17 3.42 7.90 3.64
CA LEU A 17 1.96 8.05 3.70
C LEU A 17 1.60 9.39 3.08
N SER A 18 0.67 9.39 2.13
CA SER A 18 0.34 10.61 1.39
C SER A 18 -0.74 11.45 2.06
N ALA A 19 -1.62 10.80 2.81
CA ALA A 19 -2.76 11.47 3.46
C ALA A 19 -3.17 10.62 4.64
N PRO A 20 -4.00 11.13 5.55
CA PRO A 20 -4.45 10.31 6.67
C PRO A 20 -5.18 9.07 6.19
N ALA A 21 -4.93 7.95 6.86
CA ALA A 21 -5.62 6.71 6.55
C ALA A 21 -7.09 6.80 6.97
N GLU A 22 -7.93 6.04 6.27
CA GLU A 22 -9.37 6.04 6.56
C GLU A 22 -9.81 4.68 7.02
N LEU A 23 -10.43 4.62 8.17
CA LEU A 23 -10.99 3.39 8.70
C LEU A 23 -12.48 3.34 8.33
N ARG A 24 -12.90 2.23 7.76
CA ARG A 24 -14.29 2.04 7.36
C ARG A 24 -14.84 0.78 7.99
N THR A 25 -16.13 0.80 8.29
CA THR A 25 -16.84 -0.39 8.70
C THR A 25 -17.68 -0.84 7.51
N LEU A 26 -17.52 -2.09 7.12
CA LEU A 26 -18.24 -2.65 5.98
C LEU A 26 -19.62 -3.09 6.42
N PRO A 27 -20.56 -3.28 5.47
CA PRO A 27 -21.90 -3.80 5.83
C PRO A 27 -21.86 -5.13 6.56
N SER A 28 -20.82 -5.93 6.35
CA SER A 28 -20.66 -7.19 7.06
C SER A 28 -20.27 -7.01 8.51
N GLY A 29 -19.93 -5.81 8.92
CA GLY A 29 -19.42 -5.56 10.27
C GLY A 29 -17.91 -5.59 10.35
N ASP A 30 -17.24 -6.03 9.30
CA ASP A 30 -15.77 -6.05 9.28
C ASP A 30 -15.22 -4.64 9.14
N SER A 31 -14.02 -4.44 9.62
CA SER A 31 -13.36 -3.16 9.45
C SER A 31 -12.32 -3.24 8.35
N LEU A 32 -12.10 -2.13 7.68
CA LEU A 32 -11.15 -2.01 6.60
C LEU A 32 -10.46 -0.67 6.73
N ILE A 33 -9.15 -0.64 6.65
CA ILE A 33 -8.44 0.63 6.59
C ILE A 33 -7.88 0.80 5.18
N THR A 34 -7.97 2.03 4.68
CA THR A 34 -7.43 2.36 3.35
C THR A 34 -6.42 3.48 3.52
N PHE A 35 -5.35 3.41 2.74
CA PHE A 35 -4.33 4.43 2.78
C PHE A 35 -3.54 4.42 1.48
N ARG A 36 -2.77 5.44 1.24
CA ARG A 36 -1.97 5.54 0.01
C ARG A 36 -0.53 5.86 0.35
N LEU A 37 0.35 5.23 -0.40
CA LEU A 37 1.79 5.45 -0.24
C LEU A 37 2.35 6.09 -1.50
N VAL A 38 3.21 7.05 -1.29
CA VAL A 38 3.98 7.65 -2.37
C VAL A 38 5.31 6.90 -2.42
N VAL A 39 5.55 6.27 -3.55
CA VAL A 39 6.74 5.44 -3.72
C VAL A 39 7.54 5.98 -4.90
N ARG A 40 8.81 6.26 -4.67
CA ARG A 40 9.66 6.78 -5.72
C ARG A 40 9.97 5.68 -6.72
N ARG A 41 9.92 6.00 -7.98
CA ARG A 41 10.28 5.02 -9.00
C ARG A 41 11.78 4.76 -8.96
N PRO A 42 12.21 3.50 -9.07
CA PRO A 42 13.63 3.18 -9.05
C PRO A 42 14.38 3.82 -10.21
N GLU A 43 13.72 3.94 -11.35
CA GLU A 43 14.34 4.51 -12.53
C GLU A 43 13.44 5.59 -13.09
N PRO A 44 13.45 6.77 -12.50
CA PRO A 44 12.59 7.82 -12.99
C PRO A 44 13.10 8.33 -14.32
N ARG A 45 12.17 8.70 -15.19
CA ARG A 45 12.53 9.27 -16.46
C ARG A 45 12.90 10.73 -16.29
N ALA A 46 13.73 11.22 -17.19
CA ALA A 46 14.09 12.62 -17.18
C ALA A 46 12.86 13.49 -17.31
N ARG A 47 11.88 13.04 -18.06
CA ARG A 47 10.59 13.69 -18.15
C ARG A 47 9.54 12.72 -17.66
N GLY A 48 8.54 13.21 -16.98
CA GLY A 48 7.44 12.41 -16.55
C GLY A 48 7.48 12.13 -15.07
N GLN A 49 6.73 11.14 -14.71
CA GLN A 49 6.42 10.87 -13.32
C GLN A 49 7.59 10.18 -12.62
N SER A 50 8.00 10.71 -11.50
CA SER A 50 9.09 10.13 -10.73
C SER A 50 8.61 9.32 -9.53
N VAL A 51 7.33 9.42 -9.20
CA VAL A 51 6.73 8.67 -8.08
C VAL A 51 5.44 8.03 -8.52
N ASP A 52 5.06 6.99 -7.80
CA ASP A 52 3.74 6.39 -7.93
C ASP A 52 3.00 6.56 -6.63
N VAL A 53 1.69 6.78 -6.71
CA VAL A 53 0.83 6.80 -5.53
C VAL A 53 0.05 5.50 -5.56
N LEU A 54 0.30 4.64 -4.58
CA LEU A 54 -0.22 3.29 -4.59
C LEU A 54 -1.24 3.10 -3.48
N SER A 55 -2.38 2.52 -3.85
CA SER A 55 -3.47 2.28 -2.91
C SER A 55 -3.21 1.02 -2.11
N CYS A 56 -3.42 1.11 -0.81
CA CYS A 56 -3.24 0.00 0.11
C CYS A 56 -4.46 -0.15 0.98
N ILE A 57 -4.75 -1.39 1.36
CA ILE A 57 -5.85 -1.68 2.27
C ILE A 57 -5.38 -2.71 3.27
N SER A 58 -6.09 -2.84 4.37
CA SER A 58 -5.87 -3.93 5.30
C SER A 58 -7.13 -4.28 6.07
N TYR A 59 -7.37 -5.59 6.18
CA TYR A 59 -8.42 -6.13 7.01
C TYR A 59 -7.87 -6.62 8.35
N ASP A 60 -6.57 -6.57 8.53
CA ASP A 60 -5.93 -7.04 9.75
C ASP A 60 -6.06 -5.98 10.85
N ARG A 61 -6.68 -6.34 11.96
CA ARG A 61 -6.96 -5.36 13.00
C ARG A 61 -5.72 -4.81 13.66
N ALA A 62 -4.72 -5.64 13.86
CA ALA A 62 -3.49 -5.18 14.47
C ALA A 62 -2.80 -4.17 13.57
N LEU A 63 -2.78 -4.44 12.27
CA LEU A 63 -2.20 -3.51 11.33
C LEU A 63 -3.03 -2.22 11.25
N GLN A 64 -4.35 -2.34 11.28
CA GLN A 64 -5.21 -1.16 11.26
C GLN A 64 -4.87 -0.20 12.39
N ARG A 65 -4.60 -0.72 13.58
CA ARG A 65 -4.24 0.14 14.71
C ARG A 65 -2.92 0.85 14.47
N ARG A 66 -1.97 0.17 13.85
CA ARG A 66 -0.69 0.81 13.52
C ARG A 66 -0.87 1.89 12.47
N VAL A 67 -1.58 1.56 11.42
CA VAL A 67 -1.79 2.50 10.31
C VAL A 67 -2.54 3.72 10.79
N ALA A 68 -3.51 3.54 11.66
CA ALA A 68 -4.29 4.66 12.18
C ALA A 68 -3.43 5.68 12.94
N ALA A 69 -2.29 5.22 13.45
CA ALA A 69 -1.38 6.11 14.17
C ALA A 69 -0.37 6.79 13.26
N TRP A 70 -0.29 6.36 12.00
CA TRP A 70 0.65 6.97 11.05
C TRP A 70 0.15 8.34 10.61
N GLN A 71 1.07 9.21 10.32
CA GLN A 71 0.75 10.54 9.86
C GLN A 71 1.29 10.78 8.46
N PRO A 72 0.66 11.67 7.70
CA PRO A 72 1.17 12.00 6.37
C PRO A 72 2.65 12.38 6.43
N GLY A 73 3.41 11.84 5.50
CA GLY A 73 4.85 12.05 5.47
C GLY A 73 5.65 10.99 6.19
N ASP A 74 5.02 10.18 7.04
CA ASP A 74 5.73 9.11 7.71
C ASP A 74 6.26 8.11 6.68
N ALA A 75 7.50 7.69 6.87
CA ALA A 75 8.09 6.63 6.07
C ALA A 75 7.67 5.30 6.65
N VAL A 76 7.10 4.45 5.81
CA VAL A 76 6.56 3.16 6.25
C VAL A 76 6.90 2.08 5.26
N GLU A 77 6.87 0.84 5.73
CA GLU A 77 7.04 -0.32 4.87
C GLU A 77 5.86 -1.25 5.11
N VAL A 78 5.25 -1.73 4.03
CA VAL A 78 4.13 -2.65 4.11
C VAL A 78 4.42 -3.88 3.27
N GLU A 79 3.81 -5.00 3.67
CA GLU A 79 3.91 -6.26 2.95
C GLU A 79 2.54 -6.85 2.76
N GLY A 80 2.29 -7.38 1.61
CA GLY A 80 1.01 -8.00 1.33
C GLY A 80 0.97 -8.58 -0.05
N ALA A 81 -0.21 -8.58 -0.63
CA ALA A 81 -0.44 -9.13 -1.96
C ALA A 81 -1.17 -8.11 -2.81
N LEU A 82 -0.84 -8.10 -4.08
CA LEU A 82 -1.55 -7.26 -5.03
C LEU A 82 -2.88 -7.91 -5.36
N GLN A 83 -3.94 -7.15 -5.37
CA GLN A 83 -5.24 -7.67 -5.75
C GLN A 83 -5.96 -6.65 -6.59
N ARG A 84 -6.89 -7.13 -7.40
CA ARG A 84 -7.74 -6.27 -8.20
C ARG A 84 -9.15 -6.34 -7.66
N ARG A 85 -9.74 -5.19 -7.42
CA ARG A 85 -11.09 -5.10 -6.93
C ARG A 85 -11.96 -4.48 -8.02
N PHE A 86 -13.13 -5.07 -8.24
CA PHE A 86 -14.07 -4.61 -9.25
C PHE A 86 -15.35 -4.14 -8.59
N TRP A 87 -16.01 -3.20 -9.22
CA TRP A 87 -17.33 -2.79 -8.78
C TRP A 87 -18.10 -2.24 -9.99
N ARG A 88 -19.42 -2.22 -9.85
CA ARG A 88 -20.26 -1.73 -10.92
C ARG A 88 -20.44 -0.23 -10.81
N THR A 89 -20.49 0.41 -11.97
CA THR A 89 -20.80 1.84 -12.06
C THR A 89 -21.94 2.01 -13.05
N GLY A 90 -22.46 3.20 -13.14
CA GLY A 90 -23.50 3.49 -14.13
C GLY A 90 -23.05 3.29 -15.54
N ALA A 91 -21.76 3.38 -15.82
CA ALA A 91 -21.23 3.24 -17.17
C ALA A 91 -20.63 1.86 -17.43
N GLY A 92 -20.69 0.95 -16.48
CA GLY A 92 -20.12 -0.39 -16.65
C GLY A 92 -19.42 -0.87 -15.39
N THR A 93 -18.23 -1.46 -15.57
CA THR A 93 -17.45 -2.00 -14.48
C THR A 93 -16.16 -1.21 -14.33
N ALA A 94 -15.84 -0.85 -13.09
CA ALA A 94 -14.57 -0.21 -12.78
C ALA A 94 -13.71 -1.17 -11.97
N SER A 95 -12.42 -0.93 -11.94
CA SER A 95 -11.52 -1.76 -11.14
C SER A 95 -10.35 -0.93 -10.65
N VAL A 96 -9.71 -1.43 -9.62
CA VAL A 96 -8.49 -0.83 -9.09
C VAL A 96 -7.58 -1.94 -8.61
N CYS A 97 -6.29 -1.76 -8.83
CA CYS A 97 -5.29 -2.63 -8.22
C CYS A 97 -4.85 -1.99 -6.93
N GLU A 98 -4.79 -2.77 -5.88
CA GLU A 98 -4.39 -2.28 -4.57
C GLU A 98 -3.62 -3.37 -3.85
N VAL A 99 -2.84 -2.99 -2.86
CA VAL A 99 -2.08 -3.95 -2.06
C VAL A 99 -2.87 -4.24 -0.80
N ASN A 100 -3.22 -5.51 -0.62
CA ASN A 100 -3.87 -5.95 0.60
C ASN A 100 -2.78 -6.30 1.59
N CYS A 101 -2.59 -5.45 2.57
CA CYS A 101 -1.44 -5.52 3.46
C CYS A 101 -1.71 -6.40 4.66
N ARG A 102 -0.74 -7.22 5.01
CA ARG A 102 -0.77 -8.06 6.20
C ARG A 102 0.14 -7.53 7.27
N ARG A 103 1.20 -6.83 6.88
CA ARG A 103 2.19 -6.30 7.81
C ARG A 103 2.56 -4.89 7.41
N GLY A 104 2.91 -4.11 8.38
CA GLY A 104 3.38 -2.76 8.13
C GLY A 104 4.05 -2.18 9.34
N ARG A 105 4.99 -1.29 9.12
CA ARG A 105 5.71 -0.64 10.20
C ARG A 105 6.26 0.70 9.72
N LYS A 106 6.47 1.59 10.66
CA LYS A 106 7.22 2.79 10.34
C LYS A 106 8.68 2.42 10.20
N VAL A 107 9.35 3.01 9.24
CA VAL A 107 10.78 2.81 9.10
C VAL A 107 11.46 4.07 9.61
N PRO A 108 12.67 3.93 10.13
CA PRO A 108 13.38 5.11 10.59
C PRO A 108 13.56 6.05 9.42
N ARG A 109 13.22 7.27 9.63
CA ARG A 109 13.64 8.30 8.76
C ARG A 109 15.07 8.40 9.01
N THR A 110 15.79 7.79 8.16
CA THR A 110 17.15 7.87 8.27
C THR A 110 17.54 9.24 8.05
N GLY A 111 17.27 10.02 8.93
CA GLY A 111 17.60 11.25 8.80
C GLY A 111 18.17 11.46 7.45
N SER A 112 17.95 12.37 6.88
CA SER A 112 18.37 12.45 5.60
C SER A 112 19.71 11.89 5.39
N LYS A 113 20.57 11.97 6.32
CA LYS A 113 21.85 11.43 6.08
C LYS A 113 21.81 9.96 5.92
N ASP A 114 21.07 9.29 6.72
CA ASP A 114 21.02 7.89 6.51
C ASP A 114 20.34 7.54 5.27
N ALA A 115 19.35 8.27 4.93
CA ALA A 115 18.66 8.01 3.71
C ALA A 115 19.60 8.18 2.59
N GLU A 116 20.47 9.13 2.69
CA GLU A 116 21.40 9.26 1.67
C GLU A 116 22.46 8.33 1.75
N GLN A 117 22.78 7.94 2.91
CA GLN A 117 23.79 6.98 3.02
C GLN A 117 23.41 5.72 2.49
N THR A 118 22.17 5.40 2.68
CA THR A 118 21.73 4.18 2.15
C THR A 118 21.56 4.30 0.70
N ALA A 119 21.59 5.42 0.21
CA ALA A 119 21.42 5.54 -1.22
C ALA A 119 22.60 4.97 -1.91
#